data_58f3fbd5abd0755510764e9533116bf5
#
_entry.id   58f3fbd5abd0755510764e9533116bf5
#
_cell.length_a   1.000
_cell.length_b   1.000
_cell.length_c   1.000
_cell.angle_alpha   90.00
_cell.angle_beta   90.00
_cell.angle_gamma   90.00
#
_symmetry.space_group_name_H-M   'P 1'
#
loop_
_entity.id
_entity.type
_entity.pdbx_description
1 polymer ?
#
loop_
_entity_poly.entity_id
_entity_poly.type
_entity_poly.pdbx_seq_one_letter_code
_entity_poly.pdbx_strand_id
1 'polypeptide(L)'
;DPLWSRGLGDVYKRQQVHLVGFPGCYPNAYAEQMMTAIATHPNVGAALLVSLGCESMNKRKLEAAIADSGRPVHTLTIQQRGGTRSTVAAGRDWVRATAQQLAQQTRVPMGWNELVVGTICGGSDGTSGITANPAVGRAFDMLIAQDATCIFEETGELVGCEFHMRRRAATPELGEEIVACVNKAARYYSIMGHGSFAPGNADGGLSTIEEKSLGAYAKSGASPIDGIIKPGDVPPFGGLYLLDVVPDGEPRFGFPNISDNAEIVELIACGSHVILFTTGRGSVVGSAVSPVIKVCANPDTYRALGEDMDVDAGRILEGRGTLQEVAEEIHAQVAAVANGAPSKSEDLGHREFLLSLIHISEPTRPERIS
;
A
#
# COMPACT_ATOMS: atom_id res chain seq x y z
N ASP A 1 5.35 -21.69 -12.87
CA ASP A 1 6.72 -21.42 -12.43
C ASP A 1 6.70 -20.83 -11.02
N PRO A 2 7.61 -21.22 -10.14
CA PRO A 2 7.63 -20.72 -8.78
C PRO A 2 7.91 -19.20 -8.77
N LEU A 3 7.18 -18.48 -7.96
CA LEU A 3 7.45 -17.09 -7.68
C LEU A 3 8.69 -16.96 -6.79
N TRP A 4 9.41 -15.85 -6.92
CA TRP A 4 10.59 -15.57 -6.12
C TRP A 4 10.34 -14.31 -5.32
N SER A 5 10.54 -14.36 -4.00
CA SER A 5 10.50 -13.17 -3.17
C SER A 5 11.56 -12.17 -3.64
N ARG A 6 11.16 -10.92 -3.86
CA ARG A 6 12.06 -9.84 -4.25
C ARG A 6 12.99 -9.41 -3.13
N GLY A 7 12.62 -9.69 -1.90
CA GLY A 7 13.24 -9.10 -0.72
C GLY A 7 14.76 -9.19 -0.64
N LEU A 8 15.41 -10.07 -1.39
CA LEU A 8 16.82 -10.35 -1.18
C LEU A 8 17.65 -10.49 -2.45
N GLY A 9 17.07 -10.43 -3.63
CA GLY A 9 17.77 -10.81 -4.87
C GLY A 9 18.41 -9.70 -5.67
N ASP A 10 17.94 -8.46 -5.58
CA ASP A 10 18.37 -7.35 -6.45
C ASP A 10 19.25 -6.30 -5.77
N VAL A 11 19.78 -6.59 -4.60
CA VAL A 11 20.69 -5.71 -3.83
C VAL A 11 21.92 -5.26 -4.65
N TYR A 12 22.24 -5.95 -5.72
CA TYR A 12 23.45 -5.70 -6.52
C TYR A 12 23.35 -4.61 -7.58
N LYS A 13 22.15 -4.26 -8.04
CA LYS A 13 22.06 -3.38 -9.23
C LYS A 13 21.68 -1.93 -8.94
N ARG A 14 21.09 -1.62 -7.78
CA ARG A 14 20.72 -0.23 -7.42
C ARG A 14 20.89 -0.03 -5.92
N GLN A 15 21.28 1.16 -5.49
CA GLN A 15 21.37 1.50 -4.05
C GLN A 15 19.97 1.35 -3.41
N GLN A 16 19.74 0.23 -2.73
CA GLN A 16 18.46 -0.12 -2.11
C GLN A 16 18.44 0.21 -0.62
N VAL A 17 18.97 1.34 -0.25
CA VAL A 17 18.84 1.87 1.09
C VAL A 17 17.84 3.01 1.03
N HIS A 18 16.74 2.86 1.76
CA HIS A 18 15.68 3.84 1.81
C HIS A 18 15.61 4.45 3.19
N LEU A 19 15.29 5.73 3.25
CA LEU A 19 15.09 6.46 4.48
C LEU A 19 13.60 6.55 4.75
N VAL A 20 13.19 6.00 5.90
CA VAL A 20 11.84 6.12 6.42
C VAL A 20 11.92 6.96 7.70
N GLY A 21 11.19 8.06 7.75
CA GLY A 21 11.25 9.01 8.85
C GLY A 21 9.99 8.99 9.73
N PHE A 22 10.19 9.19 11.02
CA PHE A 22 9.11 9.44 11.97
C PHE A 22 9.27 10.83 12.59
N PRO A 23 8.36 11.78 12.32
CA PRO A 23 8.52 13.17 12.74
C PRO A 23 7.88 13.42 14.12
N GLY A 24 8.17 12.65 15.17
CA GLY A 24 7.46 12.84 16.42
C GLY A 24 8.28 12.80 17.70
N CYS A 25 8.05 13.77 18.57
CA CYS A 25 8.53 13.76 19.96
C CYS A 25 7.57 13.05 20.92
N TYR A 26 6.35 12.75 20.47
CA TYR A 26 5.33 12.09 21.29
C TYR A 26 5.09 10.65 20.85
N PRO A 27 4.68 9.77 21.79
CA PRO A 27 4.31 8.39 21.45
C PRO A 27 3.18 8.38 20.40
N ASN A 28 3.32 7.49 19.43
CA ASN A 28 2.32 7.29 18.40
C ASN A 28 2.23 5.79 18.09
N ALA A 29 1.19 5.16 18.63
CA ALA A 29 0.99 3.71 18.49
C ALA A 29 0.84 3.27 17.04
N TYR A 30 0.15 4.07 16.22
CA TYR A 30 0.00 3.79 14.79
C TYR A 30 1.36 3.83 14.08
N ALA A 31 2.15 4.89 14.30
CA ALA A 31 3.48 4.98 13.69
C ALA A 31 4.40 3.83 14.15
N GLU A 32 4.33 3.43 15.42
CA GLU A 32 5.08 2.26 15.92
C GLU A 32 4.64 0.98 15.21
N GLN A 33 3.34 0.76 15.01
CA GLN A 33 2.79 -0.38 14.29
C GLN A 33 3.23 -0.38 12.84
N MET A 34 3.05 0.74 12.13
CA MET A 34 3.44 0.89 10.73
C MET A 34 4.95 0.68 10.52
N MET A 35 5.79 1.33 11.34
CA MET A 35 7.25 1.17 11.26
C MET A 35 7.68 -0.26 11.54
N THR A 36 7.03 -0.94 12.48
CA THR A 36 7.31 -2.34 12.78
C THR A 36 6.94 -3.23 11.59
N ALA A 37 5.73 -3.08 11.05
CA ALA A 37 5.24 -3.87 9.93
C ALA A 37 6.12 -3.69 8.68
N ILE A 38 6.49 -2.44 8.36
CA ILE A 38 7.38 -2.13 7.23
C ILE A 38 8.77 -2.72 7.45
N ALA A 39 9.36 -2.54 8.65
CA ALA A 39 10.71 -3.03 8.92
C ALA A 39 10.79 -4.56 8.96
N THR A 40 9.68 -5.25 9.22
CA THR A 40 9.56 -6.71 9.19
C THR A 40 8.92 -7.25 7.90
N HIS A 41 8.67 -6.39 6.92
CA HIS A 41 8.08 -6.79 5.64
C HIS A 41 8.97 -7.78 4.88
N PRO A 42 8.41 -8.79 4.17
CA PRO A 42 9.21 -9.77 3.41
C PRO A 42 10.18 -9.17 2.39
N ASN A 43 9.83 -8.02 1.80
CA ASN A 43 10.69 -7.31 0.85
C ASN A 43 11.83 -6.51 1.52
N VAL A 44 11.88 -6.45 2.84
CA VAL A 44 12.93 -5.74 3.61
C VAL A 44 13.95 -6.72 4.13
N GLY A 45 15.21 -6.57 3.73
CA GLY A 45 16.29 -7.48 4.11
C GLY A 45 16.94 -7.15 5.45
N ALA A 46 16.97 -5.88 5.85
CA ALA A 46 17.59 -5.43 7.11
C ALA A 46 17.11 -4.02 7.47
N ALA A 47 17.28 -3.61 8.72
CA ALA A 47 16.93 -2.27 9.17
C ALA A 47 18.03 -1.63 10.03
N LEU A 48 18.38 -0.38 9.71
CA LEU A 48 19.22 0.47 10.53
C LEU A 48 18.35 1.53 11.21
N LEU A 49 18.23 1.44 12.52
CA LEU A 49 17.48 2.42 13.31
C LEU A 49 18.42 3.57 13.71
N VAL A 50 18.11 4.78 13.27
CA VAL A 50 18.87 5.98 13.62
C VAL A 50 18.02 6.87 14.51
N SER A 51 18.37 6.98 15.76
CA SER A 51 17.66 7.72 16.80
C SER A 51 18.46 8.97 17.18
N LEU A 52 17.79 10.10 17.40
CA LEU A 52 18.43 11.25 18.02
C LEU A 52 18.81 10.93 19.47
N GLY A 53 17.90 10.28 20.21
CA GLY A 53 18.10 9.85 21.60
C GLY A 53 17.07 10.38 22.58
N CYS A 54 16.22 11.31 22.18
CA CYS A 54 15.17 11.92 23.02
C CYS A 54 13.76 11.87 22.42
N GLU A 55 13.59 11.22 21.28
CA GLU A 55 12.28 10.92 20.71
C GLU A 55 11.51 9.87 21.52
N SER A 56 10.19 9.88 21.45
CA SER A 56 9.36 8.97 22.25
C SER A 56 9.12 7.61 21.61
N MET A 57 9.57 7.37 20.37
CA MET A 57 9.42 6.05 19.77
C MET A 57 10.20 4.99 20.57
N ASN A 58 9.53 3.89 20.87
CA ASN A 58 10.15 2.78 21.59
C ASN A 58 11.09 1.98 20.67
N LYS A 59 12.27 2.53 20.41
CA LYS A 59 13.27 1.92 19.54
C LYS A 59 13.72 0.52 19.99
N ARG A 60 13.68 0.21 21.29
CA ARG A 60 14.02 -1.13 21.79
C ARG A 60 12.96 -2.16 21.40
N LYS A 61 11.68 -1.79 21.50
CA LYS A 61 10.57 -2.64 21.05
C LYS A 61 10.65 -2.89 19.55
N LEU A 62 10.92 -1.85 18.77
CA LEU A 62 11.06 -1.94 17.32
C LEU A 62 12.28 -2.83 16.95
N GLU A 63 13.44 -2.60 17.58
CA GLU A 63 14.65 -3.41 17.37
C GLU A 63 14.40 -4.89 17.69
N ALA A 64 13.73 -5.18 18.82
CA ALA A 64 13.38 -6.54 19.20
C ALA A 64 12.47 -7.21 18.18
N ALA A 65 11.40 -6.54 17.72
CA ALA A 65 10.49 -7.08 16.74
C ALA A 65 11.18 -7.38 15.39
N ILE A 66 12.12 -6.53 14.97
CA ILE A 66 12.92 -6.77 13.75
C ILE A 66 13.86 -7.95 13.95
N ALA A 67 14.55 -8.03 15.09
CA ALA A 67 15.44 -9.14 15.41
C ALA A 67 14.68 -10.49 15.47
N ASP A 68 13.51 -10.50 16.11
CA ASP A 68 12.64 -11.69 16.21
C ASP A 68 12.17 -12.17 14.83
N SER A 69 12.07 -11.27 13.85
CA SER A 69 11.78 -11.63 12.45
C SER A 69 12.96 -12.27 11.71
N GLY A 70 14.13 -12.42 12.38
CA GLY A 70 15.34 -12.99 11.80
C GLY A 70 16.15 -12.04 10.90
N ARG A 71 15.78 -10.75 10.83
CA ARG A 71 16.47 -9.76 10.00
C ARG A 71 17.62 -9.10 10.76
N PRO A 72 18.74 -8.82 10.10
CA PRO A 72 19.78 -7.97 10.68
C PRO A 72 19.21 -6.60 11.04
N VAL A 73 19.42 -6.20 12.28
CA VAL A 73 19.02 -4.89 12.80
C VAL A 73 20.16 -4.28 13.61
N HIS A 74 20.28 -2.97 13.54
CA HIS A 74 21.24 -2.23 14.38
C HIS A 74 20.67 -0.86 14.76
N THR A 75 20.91 -0.43 15.97
CA THR A 75 20.44 0.87 16.48
C THR A 75 21.63 1.80 16.75
N LEU A 76 21.58 2.99 16.17
CA LEU A 76 22.53 4.08 16.40
C LEU A 76 21.81 5.24 17.08
N THR A 77 22.35 5.71 18.20
CA THR A 77 21.85 6.89 18.90
C THR A 77 22.84 8.06 18.74
N ILE A 78 22.45 9.11 18.04
CA ILE A 78 23.31 10.24 17.65
C ILE A 78 23.97 10.89 18.88
N GLN A 79 23.17 11.17 19.93
CA GLN A 79 23.67 11.77 21.19
C GLN A 79 24.72 10.90 21.91
N GLN A 80 24.62 9.58 21.77
CA GLN A 80 25.54 8.63 22.42
C GLN A 80 26.80 8.37 21.58
N ARG A 81 26.74 8.63 20.27
CA ARG A 81 27.82 8.37 19.31
C ARG A 81 28.79 9.53 19.11
N GLY A 82 28.61 10.62 19.81
CA GLY A 82 29.43 11.82 19.64
C GLY A 82 29.05 12.68 18.45
N GLY A 83 27.80 12.55 17.99
CA GLY A 83 27.21 13.45 16.97
C GLY A 83 27.11 12.85 15.57
N THR A 84 26.70 13.71 14.62
CA THR A 84 26.28 13.31 13.28
C THR A 84 27.38 12.62 12.48
N ARG A 85 28.60 13.16 12.44
CA ARG A 85 29.66 12.59 11.60
C ARG A 85 30.07 11.18 12.01
N SER A 86 30.18 10.93 13.32
CA SER A 86 30.49 9.61 13.87
C SER A 86 29.34 8.62 13.59
N THR A 87 28.08 9.06 13.74
CA THR A 87 26.90 8.24 13.44
C THR A 87 26.81 7.87 11.96
N VAL A 88 27.02 8.84 11.06
CA VAL A 88 27.02 8.61 9.60
C VAL A 88 28.11 7.61 9.21
N ALA A 89 29.33 7.73 9.78
CA ALA A 89 30.42 6.79 9.49
C ALA A 89 30.03 5.36 9.91
N ALA A 90 29.60 5.17 11.16
CA ALA A 90 29.19 3.87 11.67
C ALA A 90 27.99 3.28 10.91
N GLY A 91 27.00 4.09 10.61
CA GLY A 91 25.82 3.66 9.82
C GLY A 91 26.19 3.19 8.42
N ARG A 92 27.05 3.94 7.74
CA ARG A 92 27.53 3.58 6.41
C ARG A 92 28.31 2.26 6.41
N ASP A 93 29.18 2.06 7.41
CA ASP A 93 29.96 0.84 7.50
C ASP A 93 29.06 -0.37 7.77
N TRP A 94 28.08 -0.23 8.67
CA TRP A 94 27.10 -1.27 8.94
C TRP A 94 26.24 -1.61 7.69
N VAL A 95 25.72 -0.59 7.01
CA VAL A 95 24.92 -0.78 5.79
C VAL A 95 25.71 -1.51 4.70
N ARG A 96 26.98 -1.15 4.49
CA ARG A 96 27.84 -1.83 3.52
C ARG A 96 28.06 -3.30 3.86
N ALA A 97 28.40 -3.59 5.11
CA ALA A 97 28.62 -4.96 5.56
C ALA A 97 27.34 -5.80 5.44
N THR A 98 26.19 -5.24 5.86
CA THR A 98 24.90 -5.92 5.81
C THR A 98 24.44 -6.14 4.36
N ALA A 99 24.62 -5.17 3.47
CA ALA A 99 24.31 -5.34 2.05
C ALA A 99 25.13 -6.46 1.41
N GLN A 100 26.43 -6.59 1.76
CA GLN A 100 27.26 -7.69 1.29
C GLN A 100 26.79 -9.05 1.82
N GLN A 101 26.32 -9.12 3.07
CA GLN A 101 25.75 -10.33 3.66
C GLN A 101 24.45 -10.74 2.97
N LEU A 102 23.54 -9.78 2.77
CA LEU A 102 22.24 -10.02 2.09
C LEU A 102 22.43 -10.50 0.65
N ALA A 103 23.45 -9.97 -0.02
CA ALA A 103 23.78 -10.36 -1.39
C ALA A 103 24.20 -11.84 -1.55
N GLN A 104 24.58 -12.49 -0.47
CA GLN A 104 24.98 -13.92 -0.47
C GLN A 104 23.79 -14.86 -0.19
N GLN A 105 22.61 -14.31 0.11
CA GLN A 105 21.43 -15.12 0.39
C GLN A 105 20.90 -15.78 -0.89
N THR A 106 20.57 -17.05 -0.79
CA THR A 106 19.99 -17.82 -1.89
C THR A 106 18.49 -17.52 -1.97
N ARG A 107 18.00 -17.28 -3.18
CA ARG A 107 16.56 -17.19 -3.45
C ARG A 107 15.91 -18.56 -3.21
N VAL A 108 14.72 -18.55 -2.63
CA VAL A 108 13.89 -19.73 -2.47
C VAL A 108 12.61 -19.58 -3.31
N PRO A 109 12.08 -20.69 -3.85
CA PRO A 109 10.78 -20.65 -4.53
C PRO A 109 9.68 -20.17 -3.58
N MET A 110 8.77 -19.36 -4.11
CA MET A 110 7.57 -18.88 -3.41
C MET A 110 6.34 -19.34 -4.21
N GLY A 111 5.34 -19.90 -3.53
CA GLY A 111 4.06 -20.27 -4.13
C GLY A 111 3.13 -19.06 -4.28
N TRP A 112 2.09 -19.19 -5.09
CA TRP A 112 1.05 -18.17 -5.21
C TRP A 112 0.34 -17.92 -3.87
N ASN A 113 0.15 -18.96 -3.08
CA ASN A 113 -0.45 -18.91 -1.75
C ASN A 113 0.35 -18.11 -0.71
N GLU A 114 1.59 -17.74 -1.03
CA GLU A 114 2.43 -16.88 -0.20
C GLU A 114 2.43 -15.43 -0.73
N LEU A 115 1.86 -15.18 -1.92
CA LEU A 115 1.83 -13.86 -2.54
C LEU A 115 0.68 -13.02 -1.98
N VAL A 116 1.00 -11.79 -1.60
CA VAL A 116 0.03 -10.76 -1.21
C VAL A 116 0.09 -9.63 -2.21
N VAL A 117 -1.06 -9.28 -2.82
CA VAL A 117 -1.18 -8.20 -3.80
C VAL A 117 -2.19 -7.17 -3.30
N GLY A 118 -1.75 -5.93 -3.15
CA GLY A 118 -2.63 -4.81 -2.80
C GLY A 118 -3.13 -4.07 -4.03
N THR A 119 -4.28 -3.40 -3.95
CA THR A 119 -4.74 -2.46 -4.98
C THR A 119 -5.28 -1.18 -4.40
N ILE A 120 -5.04 -0.10 -5.12
CA ILE A 120 -5.45 1.27 -4.82
C ILE A 120 -5.64 2.03 -6.13
N CYS A 121 -6.33 3.15 -6.12
CA CYS A 121 -6.36 4.07 -7.25
C CYS A 121 -5.92 5.49 -6.88
N GLY A 122 -5.56 6.25 -7.88
CA GLY A 122 -5.26 7.68 -7.74
C GLY A 122 -5.42 8.39 -9.08
N GLY A 123 -5.93 9.63 -9.05
CA GLY A 123 -6.22 10.36 -10.28
C GLY A 123 -7.27 9.69 -11.13
N SER A 124 -8.38 9.23 -10.52
CA SER A 124 -9.48 8.59 -11.23
C SER A 124 -10.19 9.54 -12.19
N ASP A 125 -10.66 9.01 -13.30
CA ASP A 125 -11.48 9.69 -14.32
C ASP A 125 -12.66 8.82 -14.76
N GLY A 126 -13.49 9.31 -15.68
CA GLY A 126 -14.67 8.59 -16.19
C GLY A 126 -14.35 7.25 -16.88
N THR A 127 -13.08 6.97 -17.24
CA THR A 127 -12.67 5.71 -17.85
C THR A 127 -12.28 4.65 -16.84
N SER A 128 -11.93 5.06 -15.60
CA SER A 128 -11.35 4.18 -14.57
C SER A 128 -12.27 3.01 -14.22
N GLY A 129 -13.57 3.27 -14.04
CA GLY A 129 -14.56 2.26 -13.64
C GLY A 129 -14.96 1.28 -14.74
N ILE A 130 -14.59 1.55 -16.00
CA ILE A 130 -14.96 0.71 -17.15
C ILE A 130 -13.76 0.00 -17.82
N THR A 131 -12.55 0.32 -17.42
CA THR A 131 -11.32 -0.25 -17.99
C THR A 131 -10.39 -0.82 -16.91
N ALA A 132 -9.53 0.01 -16.31
CA ALA A 132 -8.47 -0.43 -15.38
C ALA A 132 -9.04 -1.12 -14.14
N ASN A 133 -10.05 -0.54 -13.49
CA ASN A 133 -10.57 -1.08 -12.25
C ASN A 133 -11.18 -2.49 -12.43
N PRO A 134 -12.10 -2.73 -13.40
CA PRO A 134 -12.59 -4.08 -13.60
C PRO A 134 -11.54 -5.05 -14.14
N ALA A 135 -10.49 -4.58 -14.86
CA ALA A 135 -9.39 -5.42 -15.30
C ALA A 135 -8.52 -5.88 -14.09
N VAL A 136 -8.25 -4.99 -13.14
CA VAL A 136 -7.59 -5.35 -11.87
C VAL A 136 -8.45 -6.32 -11.07
N GLY A 137 -9.77 -6.07 -10.96
CA GLY A 137 -10.67 -6.98 -10.27
C GLY A 137 -10.67 -8.39 -10.89
N ARG A 138 -10.65 -8.48 -12.21
CA ARG A 138 -10.56 -9.77 -12.90
C ARG A 138 -9.20 -10.44 -12.68
N ALA A 139 -8.11 -9.68 -12.63
CA ALA A 139 -6.79 -10.20 -12.27
C ALA A 139 -6.75 -10.70 -10.82
N PHE A 140 -7.44 -10.03 -9.90
CA PHE A 140 -7.61 -10.48 -8.51
C PHE A 140 -8.34 -11.82 -8.44
N ASP A 141 -9.43 -11.99 -9.18
CA ASP A 141 -10.12 -13.29 -9.26
C ASP A 141 -9.19 -14.41 -9.75
N MET A 142 -8.30 -14.12 -10.71
CA MET A 142 -7.31 -15.09 -11.20
C MET A 142 -6.24 -15.42 -10.15
N LEU A 143 -5.78 -14.43 -9.40
CA LEU A 143 -4.80 -14.60 -8.32
C LEU A 143 -5.39 -15.41 -7.16
N ILE A 144 -6.61 -15.08 -6.73
CA ILE A 144 -7.34 -15.78 -5.67
C ILE A 144 -7.61 -17.24 -6.06
N ALA A 145 -7.91 -17.52 -7.33
CA ALA A 145 -8.06 -18.88 -7.82
C ALA A 145 -6.78 -19.72 -7.72
N GLN A 146 -5.63 -19.09 -7.45
CA GLN A 146 -4.34 -19.71 -7.18
C GLN A 146 -3.93 -19.61 -5.71
N ASP A 147 -4.90 -19.37 -4.82
CA ASP A 147 -4.74 -19.21 -3.37
C ASP A 147 -3.94 -17.97 -2.93
N ALA A 148 -3.69 -16.99 -3.81
CA ALA A 148 -3.05 -15.74 -3.44
C ALA A 148 -3.96 -14.88 -2.54
N THR A 149 -3.33 -13.98 -1.78
CA THR A 149 -4.04 -12.98 -0.97
C THR A 149 -4.15 -11.68 -1.75
N CYS A 150 -5.35 -11.13 -1.85
CA CYS A 150 -5.63 -9.85 -2.48
C CYS A 150 -6.23 -8.88 -1.48
N ILE A 151 -5.72 -7.65 -1.44
CA ILE A 151 -6.18 -6.60 -0.53
C ILE A 151 -6.66 -5.42 -1.36
N PHE A 152 -7.91 -5.03 -1.21
CA PHE A 152 -8.44 -3.77 -1.75
C PHE A 152 -8.70 -2.78 -0.62
N GLU A 153 -8.50 -1.55 -0.91
CA GLU A 153 -8.53 -0.45 0.05
C GLU A 153 -9.47 0.65 -0.45
N GLU A 154 -9.50 1.79 0.18
CA GLU A 154 -10.30 2.97 -0.14
C GLU A 154 -11.74 2.90 0.42
N THR A 155 -11.88 2.54 1.69
CA THR A 155 -13.18 2.38 2.37
C THR A 155 -14.10 3.60 2.19
N GLY A 156 -13.54 4.81 2.16
CA GLY A 156 -14.29 6.05 1.91
C GLY A 156 -14.82 6.18 0.49
N GLU A 157 -14.21 5.48 -0.44
CA GLU A 157 -14.61 5.47 -1.86
C GLU A 157 -15.56 4.31 -2.20
N LEU A 158 -16.06 3.58 -1.19
CA LEU A 158 -17.02 2.47 -1.36
C LEU A 158 -18.43 2.84 -0.89
N VAL A 159 -18.66 4.12 -0.54
CA VAL A 159 -19.98 4.63 -0.12
C VAL A 159 -21.02 4.40 -1.21
N GLY A 160 -22.11 3.72 -0.85
CA GLY A 160 -23.17 3.30 -1.77
C GLY A 160 -22.99 1.87 -2.34
N CYS A 161 -21.81 1.25 -2.16
CA CYS A 161 -21.53 -0.12 -2.60
C CYS A 161 -21.62 -1.15 -1.47
N GLU A 162 -21.88 -0.75 -0.24
CA GLU A 162 -21.89 -1.60 0.95
C GLU A 162 -22.82 -2.81 0.83
N PHE A 163 -23.98 -2.65 0.20
CA PHE A 163 -24.91 -3.78 0.01
C PHE A 163 -24.47 -4.75 -1.09
N HIS A 164 -23.68 -4.29 -2.06
CA HIS A 164 -23.06 -5.18 -3.04
C HIS A 164 -21.98 -6.02 -2.40
N MET A 165 -21.12 -5.41 -1.58
CA MET A 165 -20.05 -6.09 -0.85
C MET A 165 -20.60 -7.07 0.19
N ARG A 166 -21.65 -6.68 0.94
CA ARG A 166 -22.36 -7.54 1.88
C ARG A 166 -22.77 -8.87 1.28
N ARG A 167 -23.26 -8.87 0.04
CA ARG A 167 -23.69 -10.08 -0.67
C ARG A 167 -22.53 -10.99 -1.07
N ARG A 168 -21.32 -10.45 -1.10
CA ARG A 168 -20.10 -11.17 -1.41
C ARG A 168 -19.31 -11.57 -0.18
N ALA A 169 -19.73 -11.15 1.02
CA ALA A 169 -19.07 -11.52 2.25
C ALA A 169 -19.14 -13.04 2.46
N ALA A 170 -18.05 -13.63 2.92
CA ALA A 170 -17.95 -15.08 3.18
C ALA A 170 -18.93 -15.55 4.25
N THR A 171 -19.31 -14.66 5.19
CA THR A 171 -20.34 -14.92 6.18
C THR A 171 -21.33 -13.76 6.30
N PRO A 172 -22.57 -14.01 6.79
CA PRO A 172 -23.53 -12.92 7.03
C PRO A 172 -23.01 -11.87 8.02
N GLU A 173 -22.29 -12.29 9.06
CA GLU A 173 -21.72 -11.43 10.10
C GLU A 173 -20.70 -10.46 9.49
N LEU A 174 -19.77 -10.98 8.69
CA LEU A 174 -18.81 -10.17 7.94
C LEU A 174 -19.54 -9.18 7.01
N GLY A 175 -20.64 -9.58 6.42
CA GLY A 175 -21.47 -8.69 5.60
C GLY A 175 -21.98 -7.46 6.38
N GLU A 176 -22.42 -7.63 7.62
CA GLU A 176 -22.82 -6.51 8.48
C GLU A 176 -21.61 -5.66 8.91
N GLU A 177 -20.48 -6.29 9.17
CA GLU A 177 -19.24 -5.58 9.50
C GLU A 177 -18.77 -4.70 8.33
N ILE A 178 -18.86 -5.17 7.08
CA ILE A 178 -18.56 -4.39 5.88
C ILE A 178 -19.48 -3.17 5.77
N VAL A 179 -20.78 -3.35 5.97
CA VAL A 179 -21.74 -2.23 5.97
C VAL A 179 -21.39 -1.22 7.06
N ALA A 180 -21.07 -1.69 8.26
CA ALA A 180 -20.67 -0.81 9.37
C ALA A 180 -19.36 -0.06 9.06
N CYS A 181 -18.40 -0.71 8.42
CA CYS A 181 -17.13 -0.14 8.00
C CYS A 181 -17.32 1.02 7.01
N VAL A 182 -18.10 0.83 5.96
CA VAL A 182 -18.38 1.89 4.97
C VAL A 182 -19.18 3.05 5.61
N ASN A 183 -20.18 2.75 6.43
CA ASN A 183 -20.93 3.77 7.16
C ASN A 183 -20.06 4.57 8.13
N LYS A 184 -19.08 3.92 8.79
CA LYS A 184 -18.08 4.60 9.62
C LYS A 184 -17.26 5.57 8.76
N ALA A 185 -16.81 5.15 7.60
CA ALA A 185 -16.07 6.00 6.68
C ALA A 185 -16.90 7.21 6.23
N ALA A 186 -18.13 7.00 5.78
CA ALA A 186 -19.04 8.07 5.37
C ALA A 186 -19.27 9.09 6.50
N ARG A 187 -19.47 8.61 7.74
CA ARG A 187 -19.62 9.47 8.93
C ARG A 187 -18.34 10.26 9.21
N TYR A 188 -17.18 9.62 9.13
CA TYR A 188 -15.89 10.25 9.35
C TYR A 188 -15.68 11.42 8.39
N TYR A 189 -15.87 11.21 7.09
CA TYR A 189 -15.73 12.25 6.08
C TYR A 189 -16.75 13.40 6.30
N SER A 190 -18.00 13.06 6.62
CA SER A 190 -19.04 14.05 6.89
C SER A 190 -18.69 14.95 8.09
N ILE A 191 -18.20 14.40 9.19
CA ILE A 191 -17.83 15.16 10.39
C ILE A 191 -16.62 16.05 10.12
N MET A 192 -15.68 15.59 9.31
CA MET A 192 -14.50 16.37 8.91
C MET A 192 -14.83 17.50 7.92
N GLY A 193 -16.07 17.58 7.44
CA GLY A 193 -16.52 18.61 6.51
C GLY A 193 -16.08 18.38 5.06
N HIS A 194 -15.61 17.19 4.75
CA HIS A 194 -15.22 16.76 3.40
C HIS A 194 -16.09 15.58 2.99
N GLY A 195 -16.50 15.56 1.72
CA GLY A 195 -17.02 14.34 1.10
C GLY A 195 -15.86 13.43 0.70
N SER A 196 -16.14 12.16 0.52
CA SER A 196 -15.16 11.19 -0.04
C SER A 196 -14.98 11.35 -1.56
N PHE A 197 -15.53 12.40 -2.14
CA PHE A 197 -15.42 12.75 -3.56
C PHE A 197 -14.53 13.98 -3.71
N ALA A 198 -13.27 13.76 -4.04
CA ALA A 198 -12.29 14.83 -4.21
C ALA A 198 -12.61 15.70 -5.44
N PRO A 199 -12.35 17.02 -5.43
CA PRO A 199 -12.58 17.91 -6.57
C PRO A 199 -11.93 17.41 -7.86
N GLY A 200 -10.75 16.82 -7.79
CA GLY A 200 -10.04 16.24 -8.94
C GLY A 200 -10.80 15.10 -9.63
N ASN A 201 -11.73 14.43 -8.94
CA ASN A 201 -12.58 13.40 -9.56
C ASN A 201 -13.60 14.03 -10.54
N ALA A 202 -14.20 15.15 -10.15
CA ALA A 202 -15.10 15.91 -11.05
C ALA A 202 -14.33 16.47 -12.26
N ASP A 203 -13.13 16.98 -12.07
CA ASP A 203 -12.25 17.42 -13.15
C ASP A 203 -11.89 16.27 -14.11
N GLY A 204 -11.83 15.03 -13.61
CA GLY A 204 -11.63 13.81 -14.38
C GLY A 204 -12.90 13.30 -15.10
N GLY A 205 -14.02 14.01 -14.96
CA GLY A 205 -15.30 13.67 -15.62
C GLY A 205 -16.20 12.70 -14.84
N LEU A 206 -15.88 12.40 -13.58
CA LEU A 206 -16.78 11.67 -12.68
C LEU A 206 -17.89 12.59 -12.18
N SER A 207 -19.12 12.11 -12.08
CA SER A 207 -20.28 12.91 -11.74
C SER A 207 -20.61 12.92 -10.25
N THR A 208 -20.52 11.75 -9.60
CA THR A 208 -20.91 11.56 -8.19
C THR A 208 -20.00 10.58 -7.46
N ILE A 209 -20.15 10.52 -6.14
CA ILE A 209 -19.45 9.52 -5.32
C ILE A 209 -19.91 8.10 -5.67
N GLU A 210 -21.18 7.90 -6.00
CA GLU A 210 -21.70 6.57 -6.36
C GLU A 210 -21.07 6.05 -7.64
N GLU A 211 -20.86 6.90 -8.66
CA GLU A 211 -20.15 6.54 -9.87
C GLU A 211 -18.70 6.14 -9.56
N LYS A 212 -18.00 6.96 -8.76
CA LYS A 212 -16.65 6.65 -8.32
C LYS A 212 -16.61 5.35 -7.52
N SER A 213 -17.55 5.16 -6.61
CA SER A 213 -17.60 3.98 -5.73
C SER A 213 -17.88 2.69 -6.51
N LEU A 214 -18.75 2.71 -7.50
CA LEU A 214 -18.94 1.55 -8.37
C LEU A 214 -17.66 1.20 -9.12
N GLY A 215 -16.92 2.20 -9.58
CA GLY A 215 -15.62 2.00 -10.20
C GLY A 215 -14.59 1.44 -9.21
N ALA A 216 -14.50 1.99 -8.00
CA ALA A 216 -13.60 1.51 -6.97
C ALA A 216 -13.93 0.07 -6.54
N TYR A 217 -15.21 -0.23 -6.34
CA TYR A 217 -15.70 -1.57 -6.05
C TYR A 217 -15.29 -2.60 -7.11
N ALA A 218 -15.28 -2.21 -8.39
CA ALA A 218 -14.91 -3.11 -9.49
C ALA A 218 -13.47 -3.64 -9.37
N LYS A 219 -12.55 -2.93 -8.70
CA LYS A 219 -11.18 -3.39 -8.44
C LYS A 219 -11.13 -4.65 -7.58
N SER A 220 -12.14 -4.89 -6.77
CA SER A 220 -12.20 -6.05 -5.87
C SER A 220 -12.63 -7.36 -6.57
N GLY A 221 -12.93 -7.33 -7.87
CA GLY A 221 -13.35 -8.52 -8.61
C GLY A 221 -14.73 -9.05 -8.20
N ALA A 222 -14.91 -10.35 -8.38
CA ALA A 222 -16.15 -11.08 -8.08
C ALA A 222 -16.01 -12.13 -6.96
N SER A 223 -14.79 -12.41 -6.50
CA SER A 223 -14.52 -13.40 -5.45
C SER A 223 -15.18 -13.01 -4.12
N PRO A 224 -15.52 -13.97 -3.25
CA PRO A 224 -15.99 -13.70 -1.90
C PRO A 224 -15.02 -12.76 -1.17
N ILE A 225 -15.55 -11.91 -0.28
CA ILE A 225 -14.74 -11.11 0.64
C ILE A 225 -14.58 -11.92 1.93
N ASP A 226 -13.35 -12.26 2.27
CA ASP A 226 -13.02 -13.18 3.36
C ASP A 226 -12.79 -12.50 4.70
N GLY A 227 -12.52 -11.17 4.69
CA GLY A 227 -12.33 -10.41 5.93
C GLY A 227 -12.14 -8.93 5.75
N ILE A 228 -12.13 -8.24 6.88
CA ILE A 228 -11.71 -6.85 7.04
C ILE A 228 -10.42 -6.86 7.86
N ILE A 229 -9.44 -6.09 7.42
CA ILE A 229 -8.17 -5.90 8.14
C ILE A 229 -7.93 -4.42 8.39
N LYS A 230 -7.07 -4.12 9.35
CA LYS A 230 -6.62 -2.77 9.68
C LYS A 230 -5.17 -2.57 9.23
N PRO A 231 -4.70 -1.32 9.06
CA PRO A 231 -3.31 -1.05 8.74
C PRO A 231 -2.34 -1.76 9.69
N GLY A 232 -1.46 -2.58 9.11
CA GLY A 232 -0.51 -3.39 9.86
C GLY A 232 -0.98 -4.80 10.27
N ASP A 233 -2.23 -5.16 9.96
CA ASP A 233 -2.70 -6.53 10.10
C ASP A 233 -2.35 -7.32 8.84
N VAL A 234 -1.77 -8.50 9.02
CA VAL A 234 -1.49 -9.43 7.92
C VAL A 234 -2.66 -10.39 7.75
N PRO A 235 -3.21 -10.53 6.55
CA PRO A 235 -4.27 -11.51 6.28
C PRO A 235 -3.87 -12.92 6.72
N PRO A 236 -4.75 -13.68 7.39
CA PRO A 236 -4.39 -14.97 7.97
C PRO A 236 -4.27 -16.13 6.96
N PHE A 237 -4.87 -15.97 5.78
CA PHE A 237 -4.86 -16.98 4.69
C PHE A 237 -5.15 -16.31 3.34
N GLY A 238 -5.03 -17.06 2.24
CA GLY A 238 -5.36 -16.58 0.90
C GLY A 238 -6.82 -16.17 0.75
N GLY A 239 -7.12 -15.24 -0.14
CA GLY A 239 -8.45 -14.73 -0.39
C GLY A 239 -8.50 -13.21 -0.56
N LEU A 240 -9.68 -12.63 -0.44
CA LEU A 240 -9.94 -11.21 -0.65
C LEU A 240 -10.24 -10.48 0.67
N TYR A 241 -9.50 -9.41 0.93
CA TYR A 241 -9.63 -8.62 2.16
C TYR A 241 -9.87 -7.14 1.88
N LEU A 242 -10.80 -6.55 2.63
CA LEU A 242 -10.98 -5.10 2.68
C LEU A 242 -10.04 -4.50 3.73
N LEU A 243 -9.19 -3.57 3.34
CA LEU A 243 -8.40 -2.79 4.28
C LEU A 243 -9.17 -1.55 4.72
N ASP A 244 -9.56 -1.53 5.99
CA ASP A 244 -10.25 -0.40 6.62
C ASP A 244 -9.24 0.54 7.27
N VAL A 245 -8.91 1.60 6.57
CA VAL A 245 -7.96 2.64 7.02
C VAL A 245 -8.60 3.71 7.90
N VAL A 246 -9.92 3.74 7.98
CA VAL A 246 -10.62 4.72 8.81
C VAL A 246 -10.49 4.35 10.29
N PRO A 247 -9.98 5.26 11.14
CA PRO A 247 -9.84 5.01 12.57
C PRO A 247 -11.17 4.67 13.24
N ASP A 248 -11.11 3.78 14.22
CA ASP A 248 -12.27 3.48 15.05
C ASP A 248 -12.54 4.60 16.06
N GLY A 249 -13.81 4.74 16.47
CA GLY A 249 -14.26 5.74 17.41
C GLY A 249 -14.75 7.02 16.78
N GLU A 250 -14.78 8.08 17.57
CA GLU A 250 -15.25 9.39 17.10
C GLU A 250 -14.15 10.13 16.35
N PRO A 251 -14.44 10.67 15.15
CA PRO A 251 -13.49 11.52 14.43
C PRO A 251 -13.13 12.74 15.27
N ARG A 252 -11.86 12.94 15.56
CA ARG A 252 -11.43 14.04 16.43
C ARG A 252 -10.59 15.08 15.73
N PHE A 253 -9.73 14.69 14.81
CA PHE A 253 -8.77 15.60 14.19
C PHE A 253 -8.39 15.17 12.78
N GLY A 254 -8.05 16.20 11.99
CA GLY A 254 -7.40 16.05 10.72
C GLY A 254 -8.34 15.68 9.58
N PHE A 255 -7.74 15.61 8.42
CA PHE A 255 -8.40 15.12 7.24
C PHE A 255 -8.37 13.59 7.22
N PRO A 256 -9.39 12.96 6.62
CA PRO A 256 -9.27 11.55 6.27
C PRO A 256 -7.98 11.34 5.50
N ASN A 257 -7.35 10.20 5.74
CA ASN A 257 -6.12 9.87 5.06
C ASN A 257 -6.41 9.35 3.66
N ILE A 258 -6.90 10.23 2.79
CA ILE A 258 -6.93 9.94 1.35
C ILE A 258 -5.67 10.55 0.76
N SER A 259 -4.64 9.73 0.68
CA SER A 259 -3.40 10.07 0.01
C SER A 259 -2.79 8.79 -0.54
N ASP A 260 -2.63 8.75 -1.85
CA ASP A 260 -2.05 7.61 -2.57
C ASP A 260 -0.79 7.04 -1.87
N ASN A 261 0.08 7.93 -1.37
CA ASN A 261 1.32 7.52 -0.72
C ASN A 261 1.10 6.87 0.65
N ALA A 262 0.14 7.33 1.42
CA ALA A 262 -0.14 6.79 2.75
C ALA A 262 -0.84 5.43 2.64
N GLU A 263 -1.78 5.31 1.73
CA GLU A 263 -2.53 4.09 1.47
C GLU A 263 -1.63 2.98 0.92
N ILE A 264 -0.65 3.33 0.05
CA ILE A 264 0.41 2.40 -0.37
C ILE A 264 1.21 1.90 0.84
N VAL A 265 1.56 2.79 1.78
CA VAL A 265 2.29 2.42 3.00
C VAL A 265 1.46 1.49 3.88
N GLU A 266 0.15 1.71 3.97
CA GLU A 266 -0.77 0.87 4.73
C GLU A 266 -0.93 -0.53 4.10
N LEU A 267 -1.05 -0.61 2.78
CA LEU A 267 -1.03 -1.89 2.04
C LEU A 267 0.29 -2.65 2.25
N ILE A 268 1.43 -1.96 2.23
CA ILE A 268 2.74 -2.55 2.54
C ILE A 268 2.76 -3.08 3.97
N ALA A 269 2.25 -2.31 4.92
CA ALA A 269 2.21 -2.73 6.32
C ALA A 269 1.31 -3.97 6.54
N CYS A 270 0.34 -4.20 5.66
CA CYS A 270 -0.46 -5.43 5.63
C CYS A 270 0.23 -6.60 4.87
N GLY A 271 1.49 -6.44 4.46
CA GLY A 271 2.29 -7.49 3.85
C GLY A 271 2.22 -7.54 2.32
N SER A 272 1.67 -6.54 1.64
CA SER A 272 1.57 -6.55 0.16
C SER A 272 2.94 -6.57 -0.50
N HIS A 273 3.27 -7.67 -1.18
CA HIS A 273 4.52 -7.82 -1.92
C HIS A 273 4.56 -6.97 -3.19
N VAL A 274 3.41 -6.79 -3.83
CA VAL A 274 3.21 -6.02 -5.07
C VAL A 274 1.93 -5.20 -4.92
N ILE A 275 1.92 -4.00 -5.49
CA ILE A 275 0.76 -3.11 -5.48
C ILE A 275 0.33 -2.82 -6.92
N LEU A 276 -0.95 -2.98 -7.20
CA LEU A 276 -1.60 -2.55 -8.43
C LEU A 276 -2.20 -1.17 -8.20
N PHE A 277 -1.74 -0.19 -8.96
CA PHE A 277 -2.20 1.19 -8.88
C PHE A 277 -2.95 1.57 -10.14
N THR A 278 -4.27 1.78 -10.04
CA THR A 278 -5.09 2.19 -11.18
C THR A 278 -5.18 3.71 -11.29
N THR A 279 -5.12 4.25 -12.49
CA THR A 279 -5.22 5.69 -12.72
C THR A 279 -5.81 6.00 -14.08
N GLY A 280 -6.69 7.01 -14.14
CA GLY A 280 -7.19 7.56 -15.40
C GLY A 280 -6.35 8.75 -15.87
N ARG A 281 -5.89 9.59 -14.93
CA ARG A 281 -5.18 10.85 -15.20
C ARG A 281 -3.65 10.73 -15.18
N GLY A 282 -3.14 9.59 -14.76
CA GLY A 282 -1.71 9.33 -14.57
C GLY A 282 -1.22 9.63 -13.16
N SER A 283 -0.15 8.97 -12.78
CA SER A 283 0.52 9.14 -11.51
C SER A 283 1.99 8.78 -11.62
N VAL A 284 2.82 9.47 -10.83
CA VAL A 284 4.25 9.19 -10.69
C VAL A 284 4.56 8.45 -9.38
N VAL A 285 3.54 8.00 -8.66
CA VAL A 285 3.71 7.34 -7.38
C VAL A 285 4.42 6.00 -7.53
N GLY A 286 5.27 5.69 -6.55
CA GLY A 286 5.96 4.42 -6.41
C GLY A 286 6.26 4.12 -4.95
N SER A 287 6.98 3.05 -4.68
CA SER A 287 7.39 2.69 -3.33
C SER A 287 8.76 2.03 -3.32
N ALA A 288 9.46 2.27 -2.22
CA ALA A 288 10.77 1.69 -1.96
C ALA A 288 10.73 0.24 -1.48
N VAL A 289 9.59 -0.21 -0.94
CA VAL A 289 9.45 -1.52 -0.30
C VAL A 289 8.75 -2.53 -1.20
N SER A 290 7.61 -2.13 -1.75
CA SER A 290 6.84 -3.00 -2.65
C SER A 290 6.70 -2.34 -4.01
N PRO A 291 7.02 -3.06 -5.11
CA PRO A 291 6.82 -2.54 -6.47
C PRO A 291 5.39 -2.09 -6.69
N VAL A 292 5.24 -0.95 -7.36
CA VAL A 292 3.94 -0.42 -7.80
C VAL A 292 3.82 -0.59 -9.31
N ILE A 293 2.86 -1.41 -9.74
CA ILE A 293 2.50 -1.62 -11.14
C ILE A 293 1.35 -0.67 -11.46
N LYS A 294 1.57 0.27 -12.37
CA LYS A 294 0.55 1.27 -12.76
C LYS A 294 -0.27 0.80 -13.95
N VAL A 295 -1.60 0.71 -13.74
CA VAL A 295 -2.58 0.31 -14.74
C VAL A 295 -3.35 1.54 -15.21
N CYS A 296 -3.11 1.96 -16.44
CA CYS A 296 -3.69 3.18 -16.99
C CYS A 296 -5.07 2.90 -17.61
N ALA A 297 -6.08 3.63 -17.14
CA ALA A 297 -7.47 3.47 -17.59
C ALA A 297 -7.77 4.21 -18.89
N ASN A 298 -7.08 5.33 -19.12
CA ASN A 298 -7.36 6.26 -20.22
C ASN A 298 -6.30 6.10 -21.32
N PRO A 299 -6.72 5.83 -22.58
CA PRO A 299 -5.78 5.63 -23.68
C PRO A 299 -4.98 6.89 -24.03
N ASP A 300 -5.54 8.11 -23.85
CA ASP A 300 -4.82 9.35 -24.07
C ASP A 300 -3.76 9.59 -23.02
N THR A 301 -4.07 9.30 -21.76
CA THR A 301 -3.09 9.34 -20.65
C THR A 301 -1.97 8.33 -20.89
N TYR A 302 -2.29 7.12 -21.32
CA TYR A 302 -1.26 6.13 -21.63
C TYR A 302 -0.32 6.58 -22.75
N ARG A 303 -0.85 7.21 -23.81
CA ARG A 303 -0.04 7.78 -24.89
C ARG A 303 0.88 8.92 -24.42
N ALA A 304 0.38 9.73 -23.48
CA ALA A 304 1.13 10.88 -22.95
C ALA A 304 2.17 10.46 -21.88
N LEU A 305 1.86 9.48 -21.04
CA LEU A 305 2.66 9.06 -19.89
C LEU A 305 3.10 7.59 -19.97
N GLY A 306 3.30 7.07 -21.18
CA GLY A 306 3.63 5.66 -21.37
C GLY A 306 4.93 5.20 -20.71
N GLU A 307 5.85 6.11 -20.39
CA GLU A 307 7.06 5.80 -19.63
C GLU A 307 6.75 5.48 -18.16
N ASP A 308 5.65 6.03 -17.63
CA ASP A 308 5.23 5.85 -16.24
C ASP A 308 4.24 4.70 -16.04
N MET A 309 3.53 4.27 -17.09
CA MET A 309 2.41 3.33 -17.01
C MET A 309 2.82 1.93 -17.46
N ASP A 310 2.65 0.91 -16.63
CA ASP A 310 3.02 -0.47 -16.93
C ASP A 310 2.03 -1.14 -17.89
N VAL A 311 0.72 -0.91 -17.71
CA VAL A 311 -0.35 -1.59 -18.47
C VAL A 311 -1.32 -0.58 -19.09
N ASP A 312 -1.61 -0.72 -20.39
CA ASP A 312 -2.64 0.04 -21.12
C ASP A 312 -3.99 -0.65 -21.03
N ALA A 313 -4.79 -0.33 -20.00
CA ALA A 313 -6.16 -0.80 -19.92
C ALA A 313 -7.12 0.04 -20.79
N GLY A 314 -6.73 1.26 -21.13
CA GLY A 314 -7.51 2.16 -22.00
C GLY A 314 -7.74 1.61 -23.38
N ARG A 315 -6.91 0.69 -23.85
CA ARG A 315 -7.09 0.00 -25.15
C ARG A 315 -8.44 -0.74 -25.27
N ILE A 316 -9.09 -1.06 -24.15
CA ILE A 316 -10.44 -1.65 -24.13
C ILE A 316 -11.44 -0.71 -24.79
N LEU A 317 -11.37 0.59 -24.49
CA LEU A 317 -12.27 1.61 -25.08
C LEU A 317 -12.07 1.78 -26.58
N GLU A 318 -10.86 1.53 -27.05
CA GLU A 318 -10.52 1.63 -28.47
C GLU A 318 -10.78 0.32 -29.24
N GLY A 319 -11.34 -0.69 -28.59
CA GLY A 319 -11.59 -2.00 -29.21
C GLY A 319 -10.28 -2.76 -29.58
N ARG A 320 -9.14 -2.39 -29.01
CA ARG A 320 -7.82 -3.01 -29.23
C ARG A 320 -7.50 -4.12 -28.23
N GLY A 321 -8.42 -4.46 -27.36
CA GLY A 321 -8.29 -5.53 -26.38
C GLY A 321 -9.58 -5.70 -25.59
N THR A 322 -9.71 -6.87 -25.00
CA THR A 322 -10.80 -7.25 -24.11
C THR A 322 -10.40 -7.05 -22.65
N LEU A 323 -11.39 -6.99 -21.77
CA LEU A 323 -11.15 -6.97 -20.32
C LEU A 323 -10.32 -8.18 -19.85
N GLN A 324 -10.60 -9.36 -20.41
CA GLN A 324 -9.91 -10.59 -20.07
C GLN A 324 -8.43 -10.54 -20.48
N GLU A 325 -8.11 -10.09 -21.68
CA GLU A 325 -6.72 -9.95 -22.16
C GLU A 325 -5.92 -8.96 -21.31
N VAL A 326 -6.54 -7.85 -20.87
CA VAL A 326 -5.87 -6.89 -19.97
C VAL A 326 -5.66 -7.49 -18.59
N ALA A 327 -6.63 -8.24 -18.06
CA ALA A 327 -6.50 -8.92 -16.78
C ALA A 327 -5.38 -9.99 -16.81
N GLU A 328 -5.27 -10.74 -17.89
CA GLU A 328 -4.18 -11.72 -18.11
C GLU A 328 -2.82 -11.03 -18.18
N GLU A 329 -2.73 -9.87 -18.82
CA GLU A 329 -1.51 -9.05 -18.84
C GLU A 329 -1.15 -8.55 -17.44
N ILE A 330 -2.10 -8.05 -16.66
CA ILE A 330 -1.88 -7.64 -15.27
C ILE A 330 -1.38 -8.82 -14.43
N HIS A 331 -2.03 -9.98 -14.55
CA HIS A 331 -1.61 -11.19 -13.84
C HIS A 331 -0.18 -11.61 -14.21
N ALA A 332 0.15 -11.59 -15.51
CA ALA A 332 1.49 -11.89 -16.00
C ALA A 332 2.53 -10.87 -15.50
N GLN A 333 2.16 -9.58 -15.45
CA GLN A 333 3.02 -8.52 -14.93
C GLN A 333 3.27 -8.68 -13.42
N VAL A 334 2.25 -9.04 -12.64
CA VAL A 334 2.42 -9.39 -11.21
C VAL A 334 3.42 -10.53 -11.05
N ALA A 335 3.28 -11.60 -11.83
CA ALA A 335 4.22 -12.72 -11.81
C ALA A 335 5.64 -12.30 -12.18
N ALA A 336 5.80 -11.50 -13.23
CA ALA A 336 7.10 -11.01 -13.68
C ALA A 336 7.78 -10.14 -12.61
N VAL A 337 7.03 -9.24 -12.00
CA VAL A 337 7.51 -8.34 -10.94
C VAL A 337 7.85 -9.12 -9.67
N ALA A 338 7.03 -10.08 -9.26
CA ALA A 338 7.33 -10.97 -8.14
C ALA A 338 8.59 -11.82 -8.41
N ASN A 339 8.88 -12.16 -9.66
CA ASN A 339 10.11 -12.84 -10.08
C ASN A 339 11.33 -11.92 -10.25
N GLY A 340 11.19 -10.61 -10.04
CA GLY A 340 12.29 -9.66 -10.02
C GLY A 340 12.39 -8.76 -11.26
N ALA A 341 11.43 -8.78 -12.18
CA ALA A 341 11.34 -7.75 -13.21
C ALA A 341 11.00 -6.40 -12.55
N PRO A 342 11.65 -5.30 -12.95
CA PRO A 342 11.29 -4.00 -12.40
C PRO A 342 9.92 -3.53 -12.92
N SER A 343 9.15 -2.85 -12.09
CA SER A 343 8.06 -2.00 -12.54
C SER A 343 8.62 -0.69 -13.10
N LYS A 344 7.84 0.04 -13.90
CA LYS A 344 8.25 1.36 -14.38
C LYS A 344 8.51 2.35 -13.25
N SER A 345 7.74 2.28 -12.17
CA SER A 345 8.00 3.06 -10.95
C SER A 345 9.40 2.85 -10.41
N GLU A 346 9.86 1.59 -10.38
CA GLU A 346 11.20 1.28 -9.90
C GLU A 346 12.29 1.72 -10.87
N ASP A 347 12.05 1.57 -12.19
CA ASP A 347 12.99 2.02 -13.22
C ASP A 347 13.20 3.53 -13.19
N LEU A 348 12.13 4.28 -12.96
CA LEU A 348 12.15 5.73 -12.81
C LEU A 348 12.63 6.19 -11.43
N GLY A 349 12.71 5.27 -10.45
CA GLY A 349 13.18 5.57 -9.10
C GLY A 349 12.15 6.26 -8.22
N HIS A 350 10.86 6.10 -8.49
CA HIS A 350 9.77 6.59 -7.65
C HIS A 350 9.74 5.84 -6.33
N ARG A 351 9.79 6.55 -5.19
CA ARG A 351 10.02 5.97 -3.86
C ARG A 351 9.39 6.81 -2.76
N GLU A 352 8.20 7.28 -3.02
CA GLU A 352 7.47 8.13 -2.11
C GLU A 352 7.16 7.35 -0.82
N PHE A 353 7.24 8.05 0.29
CA PHE A 353 6.90 7.54 1.60
C PHE A 353 6.22 8.64 2.42
N LEU A 354 5.03 8.35 2.89
CA LEU A 354 4.29 9.24 3.77
C LEU A 354 3.58 8.45 4.86
N LEU A 355 3.97 8.65 6.12
CA LEU A 355 3.09 8.34 7.24
C LEU A 355 2.12 9.50 7.39
N SER A 356 0.83 9.25 7.26
CA SER A 356 -0.16 10.29 7.30
C SER A 356 -0.19 11.08 8.60
N LEU A 357 -0.50 12.38 8.49
CA LEU A 357 -0.65 13.28 9.63
C LEU A 357 -1.83 12.91 10.53
N ILE A 358 -2.84 12.23 10.02
CA ILE A 358 -3.99 11.80 10.82
C ILE A 358 -3.60 10.77 11.89
N HIS A 359 -2.54 10.04 11.63
CA HIS A 359 -1.99 9.03 12.52
C HIS A 359 -0.91 9.58 13.45
N ILE A 360 -0.58 10.85 13.32
CA ILE A 360 0.15 11.57 14.37
C ILE A 360 -0.86 11.76 15.49
N SER A 361 -0.70 10.91 16.51
CA SER A 361 -1.55 10.93 17.70
C SER A 361 -1.88 12.35 18.09
N GLU A 362 -3.14 12.57 18.38
CA GLU A 362 -3.69 13.81 18.88
C GLU A 362 -2.71 14.56 19.74
N PRO A 363 -2.36 15.81 19.42
CA PRO A 363 -1.97 16.69 20.49
C PRO A 363 -3.21 16.84 21.35
N THR A 364 -3.30 16.11 22.46
CA THR A 364 -4.09 16.58 23.57
C THR A 364 -3.56 17.98 23.84
N ARG A 365 -4.22 19.00 23.29
CA ARG A 365 -3.98 20.36 23.76
C ARG A 365 -4.25 20.28 25.24
N PRO A 366 -3.28 20.57 26.12
CA PRO A 366 -3.61 20.77 27.50
C PRO A 366 -4.69 21.86 27.49
N GLU A 367 -5.86 21.53 28.01
CA GLU A 367 -6.82 22.58 28.31
C GLU A 367 -6.04 23.64 29.08
N ARG A 368 -6.04 24.86 28.59
CA ARG A 368 -5.45 25.96 29.34
C ARG A 368 -6.16 25.96 30.67
N ILE A 369 -5.46 25.58 31.74
CA ILE A 369 -5.88 25.82 33.10
C ILE A 369 -5.95 27.34 33.21
N SER A 370 -7.17 27.84 33.19
CA SER A 370 -7.46 29.25 33.45
C SER A 370 -7.19 29.60 34.90
#